data_e916cbfb1500656da573eac786f69200
#
_entry.id   e916cbfb1500656da573eac786f69200
#
_cell.length_a   1.000
_cell.length_b   1.000
_cell.length_c   1.000
_cell.angle_alpha   90.00
_cell.angle_beta   90.00
_cell.angle_gamma   90.00
#
_symmetry.space_group_name_H-M   'P 1'
#
loop_
_entity.id
_entity.type
_entity.pdbx_description
1 polymer ?
#
loop_
_entity_poly.entity_id
_entity_poly.type
_entity_poly.pdbx_seq_one_letter_code
_entity_poly.pdbx_strand_id
1 'polypeptide(L)'
;MAISNEMFKFVKSCSETYVERATDMKFVHNSKVFPDSVEGSGFCIRIDTKAINNKDAGKDRVILEFVVSDGEYSVKCIAHNAEEDYLESGITNDELADILETLTVSQKEGKRVEVKGHHVNHGRNRVFLVDTVFIDDGFKESQMSEKQFKEFKNLCKRDKTNPLNLMIDDRTLWAELYAKDYLKKAIMLYALSPAKKQDMIHIGIVSSHGEGKDHLIERVIQPILPCRRAGSGKMATIPGLFGAMSGDDLNAIEIGLLPKMNHERVAISEFQTWNEDTFGELMNMMANGKIEMQKGALDVERETTLNLLFLGNPPAHYDEEKHEKRIMLDAFGKYTLQILSRLSLIFTQLTLAGDDAQYKIREAIVSAMDGDFENTDAAESILVWRKFFREYFRYVSRIKPKLKKRIALINSIYDDIEGRPHFQDAFCMRKNTDNRKYQEFANLVRAFARLYGDEEIKSSHVFEAQSIFEKSLQTLTEEFPIKTMLAGVNQKLIELYEKLLIKCPAGYTKNEMRNKVKFSNSDFDTLINLQAITPFDDG
;
A
#
# COMPACT_ATOMS: atom_id res chain seq x y z
N MET A 1 -16.42 13.25 18.18
CA MET A 1 -15.89 13.58 19.53
C MET A 1 -15.12 14.88 19.45
N ALA A 2 -15.15 15.73 20.49
CA ALA A 2 -14.32 16.94 20.46
C ALA A 2 -12.86 16.55 20.86
N ILE A 3 -11.90 16.99 20.07
CA ILE A 3 -10.47 16.90 20.43
C ILE A 3 -10.26 17.90 21.56
N SER A 4 -9.71 17.45 22.71
CA SER A 4 -9.47 18.36 23.83
C SER A 4 -8.35 19.35 23.51
N ASN A 5 -8.45 20.57 24.06
CA ASN A 5 -7.39 21.56 23.92
C ASN A 5 -6.03 21.08 24.48
N GLU A 6 -6.06 20.23 25.48
CA GLU A 6 -4.85 19.67 26.08
C GLU A 6 -4.21 18.64 25.15
N MET A 7 -5.01 17.78 24.51
CA MET A 7 -4.53 16.85 23.47
C MET A 7 -3.85 17.63 22.33
N PHE A 8 -4.50 18.67 21.83
CA PHE A 8 -3.93 19.45 20.73
C PHE A 8 -2.65 20.17 21.13
N LYS A 9 -2.60 20.78 22.34
CA LYS A 9 -1.37 21.42 22.86
C LYS A 9 -0.22 20.41 22.96
N PHE A 10 -0.49 19.21 23.46
CA PHE A 10 0.52 18.15 23.54
C PHE A 10 1.02 17.76 22.15
N VAL A 11 0.13 17.50 21.21
CA VAL A 11 0.48 17.11 19.82
C VAL A 11 1.29 18.22 19.14
N LYS A 12 0.90 19.49 19.30
CA LYS A 12 1.63 20.65 18.77
C LYS A 12 3.05 20.72 19.37
N SER A 13 3.19 20.63 20.68
CA SER A 13 4.49 20.63 21.38
C SER A 13 5.39 19.50 20.90
N CYS A 14 4.88 18.28 20.73
CA CYS A 14 5.66 17.18 20.17
C CYS A 14 6.08 17.48 18.72
N SER A 15 5.15 17.94 17.89
CA SER A 15 5.41 18.22 16.47
C SER A 15 6.47 19.31 16.26
N GLU A 16 6.55 20.29 17.14
CA GLU A 16 7.56 21.34 17.10
C GLU A 16 8.98 20.79 17.39
N THR A 17 9.10 19.69 18.13
CA THR A 17 10.39 19.05 18.42
C THR A 17 10.86 18.12 17.30
N TYR A 18 9.97 17.69 16.40
CA TYR A 18 10.33 16.78 15.33
C TYR A 18 10.97 17.53 14.15
N VAL A 19 12.19 17.15 13.82
CA VAL A 19 12.91 17.71 12.67
C VAL A 19 12.38 17.07 11.38
N GLU A 20 12.14 17.88 10.35
CA GLU A 20 11.90 17.33 9.03
C GLU A 20 13.21 16.68 8.53
N ARG A 21 13.20 15.36 8.46
CA ARG A 21 14.29 14.63 7.85
C ARG A 21 14.07 14.61 6.35
N ALA A 22 15.04 15.09 5.63
CA ALA A 22 15.08 14.91 4.19
C ALA A 22 15.29 13.42 3.89
N THR A 23 14.27 12.81 3.35
CA THR A 23 14.22 11.34 3.22
C THR A 23 14.21 10.87 1.78
N ASP A 24 14.13 11.77 0.83
CA ASP A 24 14.11 11.46 -0.59
C ASP A 24 15.32 12.05 -1.34
N MET A 25 15.65 11.46 -2.47
CA MET A 25 16.75 11.94 -3.31
C MET A 25 16.47 13.32 -3.90
N LYS A 26 15.23 13.79 -3.88
CA LYS A 26 14.83 15.15 -4.26
C LYS A 26 15.54 16.19 -3.41
N PHE A 27 15.64 15.97 -2.11
CA PHE A 27 16.35 16.89 -1.22
C PHE A 27 17.83 16.91 -1.51
N VAL A 28 18.47 15.75 -1.67
CA VAL A 28 19.86 15.65 -2.07
C VAL A 28 20.08 16.32 -3.43
N HIS A 29 19.19 16.03 -4.40
CA HIS A 29 19.27 16.62 -5.74
C HIS A 29 19.22 18.15 -5.72
N ASN A 30 18.34 18.73 -4.88
CA ASN A 30 18.09 20.16 -4.81
C ASN A 30 18.95 20.91 -3.76
N SER A 31 19.75 20.20 -2.93
CA SER A 31 20.58 20.83 -1.91
C SER A 31 21.61 21.76 -2.54
N LYS A 32 21.92 22.86 -1.84
CA LYS A 32 22.93 23.82 -2.31
C LYS A 32 24.35 23.23 -2.23
N VAL A 33 25.25 23.77 -3.04
CA VAL A 33 26.67 23.46 -2.92
C VAL A 33 27.19 24.15 -1.66
N PHE A 34 27.71 23.36 -0.67
CA PHE A 34 28.34 23.77 0.59
C PHE A 34 27.45 24.40 1.70
N PRO A 35 27.81 24.23 2.95
CA PRO A 35 28.79 23.31 3.57
C PRO A 35 28.17 22.18 4.38
N ASP A 36 26.81 22.07 4.39
CA ASP A 36 26.16 21.13 5.29
C ASP A 36 26.03 19.75 4.63
N SER A 37 26.39 18.72 5.39
CA SER A 37 26.13 17.34 4.99
C SER A 37 24.63 17.08 4.89
N VAL A 38 24.20 16.50 3.79
CA VAL A 38 22.80 16.10 3.54
C VAL A 38 22.69 14.59 3.42
N GLU A 39 21.53 14.08 3.76
CA GLU A 39 21.22 12.65 3.71
C GLU A 39 20.10 12.39 2.72
N GLY A 40 20.16 11.27 2.01
CA GLY A 40 19.09 10.82 1.14
C GLY A 40 19.06 9.31 1.02
N SER A 41 17.91 8.76 0.72
CA SER A 41 17.70 7.33 0.62
C SER A 41 17.15 6.94 -0.75
N GLY A 42 17.73 5.91 -1.34
CA GLY A 42 17.36 5.41 -2.66
C GLY A 42 17.95 4.03 -2.92
N PHE A 43 17.93 3.62 -4.18
CA PHE A 43 18.53 2.36 -4.63
C PHE A 43 19.77 2.64 -5.47
N CYS A 44 20.81 1.87 -5.29
CA CYS A 44 21.96 1.91 -6.19
C CYS A 44 21.56 1.30 -7.54
N ILE A 45 21.54 2.14 -8.58
CA ILE A 45 21.15 1.72 -9.94
C ILE A 45 22.34 1.46 -10.84
N ARG A 46 23.51 2.03 -10.51
CA ARG A 46 24.75 1.86 -11.28
C ARG A 46 25.97 2.03 -10.40
N ILE A 47 26.97 1.20 -10.61
CA ILE A 47 28.29 1.29 -9.96
C ILE A 47 29.37 1.20 -11.04
N ASP A 48 30.26 2.19 -11.06
CA ASP A 48 31.46 2.22 -11.91
C ASP A 48 32.68 2.37 -11.01
N THR A 49 33.62 1.47 -11.09
CA THR A 49 34.89 1.55 -10.35
C THR A 49 36.00 1.97 -11.32
N LYS A 50 36.66 3.08 -11.03
CA LYS A 50 37.79 3.55 -11.81
C LYS A 50 39.04 3.56 -10.95
N ALA A 51 40.03 2.74 -11.33
CA ALA A 51 41.36 2.83 -10.78
C ALA A 51 42.14 3.88 -11.58
N ILE A 52 42.61 4.96 -10.93
CA ILE A 52 43.47 5.96 -11.55
C ILE A 52 44.88 5.67 -11.07
N ASN A 53 45.68 5.03 -11.96
CA ASN A 53 47.08 4.81 -11.73
C ASN A 53 47.83 6.16 -11.96
N ASN A 54 48.12 6.87 -10.90
CA ASN A 54 48.99 8.04 -10.98
C ASN A 54 50.42 7.59 -10.76
N LYS A 55 51.19 7.44 -11.87
CA LYS A 55 52.56 6.94 -11.86
C LYS A 55 53.53 7.79 -11.01
N ASP A 56 53.16 9.04 -10.71
CA ASP A 56 54.02 9.98 -10.00
C ASP A 56 53.85 10.01 -8.49
N ALA A 57 52.79 9.40 -7.94
CA ALA A 57 52.48 9.46 -6.51
C ALA A 57 52.61 8.14 -5.72
N GLY A 58 52.89 7.03 -6.39
CA GLY A 58 53.13 5.73 -5.72
C GLY A 58 51.96 5.15 -4.92
N LYS A 59 50.77 5.72 -5.05
CA LYS A 59 49.55 5.24 -4.41
C LYS A 59 48.47 4.99 -5.47
N ASP A 60 47.87 3.83 -5.44
CA ASP A 60 46.71 3.51 -6.26
C ASP A 60 45.51 4.32 -5.77
N ARG A 61 45.01 5.19 -6.64
CA ARG A 61 43.77 5.94 -6.36
C ARG A 61 42.58 5.20 -6.92
N VAL A 62 41.60 4.98 -6.09
CA VAL A 62 40.32 4.35 -6.48
C VAL A 62 39.20 5.38 -6.37
N ILE A 63 38.48 5.56 -7.46
CA ILE A 63 37.26 6.36 -7.49
C ILE A 63 36.09 5.42 -7.76
N LEU A 64 35.13 5.47 -6.86
CA LEU A 64 33.87 4.77 -6.98
C LEU A 64 32.80 5.78 -7.43
N GLU A 65 32.38 5.70 -8.68
CA GLU A 65 31.23 6.45 -9.19
C GLU A 65 29.99 5.58 -9.13
N PHE A 66 28.92 6.10 -8.58
CA PHE A 66 27.67 5.37 -8.53
C PHE A 66 26.46 6.31 -8.62
N VAL A 67 25.29 5.76 -8.94
CA VAL A 67 24.05 6.52 -9.04
C VAL A 67 23.05 5.94 -8.06
N VAL A 68 22.51 6.80 -7.20
CA VAL A 68 21.41 6.47 -6.28
C VAL A 68 20.14 7.15 -6.74
N SER A 69 19.05 6.40 -6.79
CA SER A 69 17.75 6.90 -7.24
C SER A 69 16.62 6.40 -6.34
N ASP A 70 15.66 7.27 -6.08
CA ASP A 70 14.40 6.90 -5.41
C ASP A 70 13.27 6.61 -6.40
N GLY A 71 13.60 6.61 -7.72
CA GLY A 71 12.65 6.40 -8.80
C GLY A 71 12.14 7.69 -9.44
N GLU A 72 12.23 8.82 -8.74
CA GLU A 72 11.87 10.15 -9.25
C GLU A 72 13.12 11.00 -9.52
N TYR A 73 14.02 11.01 -8.56
CA TYR A 73 15.28 11.73 -8.64
C TYR A 73 16.46 10.78 -8.63
N SER A 74 17.46 11.08 -9.44
CA SER A 74 18.72 10.35 -9.48
C SER A 74 19.88 11.30 -9.22
N VAL A 75 20.79 10.88 -8.34
CA VAL A 75 21.96 11.67 -7.98
C VAL A 75 23.21 10.86 -8.31
N LYS A 76 24.12 11.48 -9.07
CA LYS A 76 25.46 10.92 -9.30
C LYS A 76 26.32 11.18 -8.08
N CYS A 77 26.78 10.10 -7.46
CA CYS A 77 27.57 10.08 -6.25
C CYS A 77 29.01 9.68 -6.59
N ILE A 78 29.96 10.21 -5.84
CA ILE A 78 31.38 9.82 -5.91
C ILE A 78 31.88 9.55 -4.50
N ALA A 79 32.59 8.43 -4.34
CA ALA A 79 33.41 8.17 -3.17
C ALA A 79 34.85 7.89 -3.62
N HIS A 80 35.87 8.40 -2.90
CA HIS A 80 37.26 8.21 -3.28
C HIS A 80 38.18 8.21 -2.05
N ASN A 81 39.30 7.53 -2.19
CA ASN A 81 40.35 7.42 -1.18
C ASN A 81 41.51 8.43 -1.33
N ALA A 82 41.38 9.43 -2.19
CA ALA A 82 42.44 10.36 -2.48
C ALA A 82 42.28 11.68 -1.71
N GLU A 83 43.38 12.13 -1.09
CA GLU A 83 43.55 13.52 -0.68
C GLU A 83 43.91 14.34 -1.93
N GLU A 84 42.97 15.05 -2.50
CA GLU A 84 43.20 16.04 -3.54
C GLU A 84 42.96 17.45 -2.99
N ASP A 85 43.73 18.44 -3.48
CA ASP A 85 43.68 19.84 -3.05
C ASP A 85 42.32 20.54 -3.17
N TYR A 86 41.33 19.85 -3.76
CA TYR A 86 39.99 20.37 -4.00
C TYR A 86 38.87 19.58 -3.31
N LEU A 87 39.19 18.45 -2.66
CA LEU A 87 38.19 17.54 -2.04
C LEU A 87 38.69 17.18 -0.64
N GLU A 88 38.22 17.92 0.36
CA GLU A 88 38.73 17.88 1.73
C GLU A 88 38.47 16.59 2.53
N SER A 89 37.81 15.58 1.98
CA SER A 89 37.53 14.33 2.71
C SER A 89 37.74 13.11 1.83
N GLY A 90 38.95 12.61 1.77
CA GLY A 90 39.20 11.25 1.31
C GLY A 90 38.80 10.26 2.41
N ILE A 91 38.02 9.25 2.03
CA ILE A 91 37.74 8.12 2.90
C ILE A 91 38.85 7.08 2.83
N THR A 92 39.00 6.25 3.84
CA THR A 92 40.01 5.19 3.85
C THR A 92 39.70 4.09 2.83
N ASN A 93 40.68 3.25 2.49
CA ASN A 93 40.46 2.10 1.60
C ASN A 93 39.45 1.11 2.17
N ASP A 94 39.40 0.94 3.49
CA ASP A 94 38.48 0.04 4.15
C ASP A 94 37.05 0.61 4.08
N GLU A 95 36.86 1.90 4.34
CA GLU A 95 35.56 2.56 4.18
C GLU A 95 35.08 2.53 2.72
N LEU A 96 35.97 2.67 1.73
CA LEU A 96 35.60 2.55 0.33
C LEU A 96 35.18 1.13 -0.05
N ALA A 97 35.82 0.12 0.53
CA ALA A 97 35.47 -1.29 0.35
C ALA A 97 34.08 -1.58 0.97
N ASP A 98 33.80 -1.06 2.16
CA ASP A 98 32.51 -1.19 2.84
C ASP A 98 31.39 -0.51 2.04
N ILE A 99 31.66 0.66 1.48
CA ILE A 99 30.72 1.35 0.58
C ILE A 99 30.44 0.49 -0.66
N LEU A 100 31.46 -0.05 -1.31
CA LEU A 100 31.30 -0.88 -2.50
C LEU A 100 30.51 -2.17 -2.19
N GLU A 101 30.77 -2.80 -1.06
CA GLU A 101 30.01 -3.98 -0.61
C GLU A 101 28.55 -3.62 -0.38
N THR A 102 28.27 -2.54 0.36
CA THR A 102 26.92 -2.05 0.62
C THR A 102 26.15 -1.72 -0.66
N LEU A 103 26.79 -1.03 -1.61
CA LEU A 103 26.18 -0.72 -2.91
C LEU A 103 25.94 -1.97 -3.76
N THR A 104 26.84 -2.94 -3.70
CA THR A 104 26.69 -4.21 -4.40
C THR A 104 25.51 -5.02 -3.85
N VAL A 105 25.34 -5.04 -2.53
CA VAL A 105 24.18 -5.64 -1.88
C VAL A 105 22.88 -4.91 -2.29
N SER A 106 22.90 -3.58 -2.29
CA SER A 106 21.76 -2.79 -2.77
C SER A 106 21.39 -3.14 -4.22
N GLN A 107 22.37 -3.23 -5.09
CA GLN A 107 22.15 -3.52 -6.51
C GLN A 107 21.66 -4.95 -6.75
N LYS A 108 22.24 -5.94 -6.07
CA LYS A 108 21.89 -7.34 -6.24
C LYS A 108 20.58 -7.73 -5.55
N GLU A 109 20.38 -7.28 -4.31
CA GLU A 109 19.26 -7.70 -3.48
C GLU A 109 18.08 -6.72 -3.50
N GLY A 110 18.23 -5.54 -4.16
CA GLY A 110 17.18 -4.53 -4.20
C GLY A 110 16.95 -3.84 -2.86
N LYS A 111 17.97 -3.78 -2.00
CA LYS A 111 17.89 -3.04 -0.73
C LYS A 111 18.13 -1.54 -0.95
N ARG A 112 17.40 -0.71 -0.23
CA ARG A 112 17.65 0.71 -0.21
C ARG A 112 18.97 1.02 0.51
N VAL A 113 19.61 2.10 0.08
CA VAL A 113 20.76 2.65 0.77
C VAL A 113 20.46 4.09 1.19
N GLU A 114 20.95 4.47 2.34
CA GLU A 114 21.05 5.85 2.78
C GLU A 114 22.44 6.36 2.46
N VAL A 115 22.52 7.46 1.72
CA VAL A 115 23.77 8.14 1.39
C VAL A 115 23.85 9.45 2.15
N LYS A 116 24.99 9.73 2.75
CA LYS A 116 25.30 10.97 3.43
C LYS A 116 26.53 11.60 2.82
N GLY A 117 26.47 12.89 2.57
CA GLY A 117 27.55 13.61 1.93
C GLY A 117 27.19 15.05 1.62
N HIS A 118 27.93 15.66 0.72
CA HIS A 118 27.73 17.03 0.33
C HIS A 118 28.03 17.26 -1.17
N HIS A 119 27.44 18.30 -1.73
CA HIS A 119 27.72 18.64 -3.12
C HIS A 119 29.01 19.43 -3.30
N VAL A 120 29.80 19.03 -4.28
CA VAL A 120 31.00 19.75 -4.74
C VAL A 120 30.90 20.10 -6.22
N ASN A 121 31.59 21.15 -6.62
CA ASN A 121 31.73 21.48 -8.03
C ASN A 121 33.00 20.81 -8.58
N HIS A 122 32.84 19.88 -9.48
CA HIS A 122 33.95 19.24 -10.20
C HIS A 122 33.97 19.73 -11.64
N GLY A 123 34.80 20.72 -11.93
CA GLY A 123 34.83 21.42 -13.21
C GLY A 123 33.51 22.13 -13.49
N ARG A 124 32.82 21.75 -14.59
CA ARG A 124 31.50 22.28 -14.96
C ARG A 124 30.33 21.46 -14.40
N ASN A 125 30.61 20.34 -13.73
CA ASN A 125 29.61 19.41 -13.25
C ASN A 125 29.48 19.53 -11.74
N ARG A 126 28.25 19.42 -11.28
CA ARG A 126 27.91 19.28 -9.85
C ARG A 126 27.86 17.79 -9.51
N VAL A 127 28.59 17.38 -8.48
CA VAL A 127 28.70 15.99 -8.04
C VAL A 127 28.42 15.91 -6.55
N PHE A 128 27.82 14.81 -6.11
CA PHE A 128 27.60 14.54 -4.70
C PHE A 128 28.76 13.69 -4.17
N LEU A 129 29.56 14.26 -3.32
CA LEU A 129 30.66 13.58 -2.63
C LEU A 129 30.07 12.85 -1.41
N VAL A 130 30.30 11.55 -1.34
CA VAL A 130 29.70 10.70 -0.32
C VAL A 130 30.70 10.41 0.78
N ASP A 131 30.28 10.66 2.01
CA ASP A 131 31.05 10.37 3.23
C ASP A 131 30.74 8.94 3.74
N THR A 132 29.45 8.55 3.69
CA THR A 132 29.01 7.24 4.19
C THR A 132 27.83 6.70 3.38
N VAL A 133 27.75 5.37 3.31
CA VAL A 133 26.62 4.62 2.73
C VAL A 133 26.22 3.51 3.69
N PHE A 134 24.94 3.41 3.99
CA PHE A 134 24.40 2.34 4.84
C PHE A 134 23.20 1.68 4.15
N ILE A 135 22.94 0.43 4.47
CA ILE A 135 21.68 -0.20 4.09
C ILE A 135 20.55 0.49 4.87
N ASP A 136 19.60 1.03 4.12
CA ASP A 136 18.38 1.60 4.69
C ASP A 136 17.34 0.48 4.85
N ASP A 137 17.15 0.03 6.06
CA ASP A 137 16.16 -1.00 6.41
C ASP A 137 14.70 -0.53 6.22
N GLY A 138 14.48 0.66 5.68
CA GLY A 138 13.15 1.27 5.49
C GLY A 138 12.48 1.71 6.79
N PHE A 139 13.11 1.44 7.92
CA PHE A 139 12.61 1.79 9.24
C PHE A 139 13.43 2.92 9.85
N LYS A 140 13.20 4.14 9.35
CA LYS A 140 13.78 5.32 10.02
C LYS A 140 13.32 5.36 11.48
N GLU A 141 14.29 5.62 12.36
CA GLU A 141 13.96 5.72 13.78
C GLU A 141 12.95 6.84 14.02
N SER A 142 11.88 6.48 14.76
CA SER A 142 10.91 7.48 15.22
C SER A 142 11.59 8.50 16.12
N GLN A 143 11.27 9.76 15.94
CA GLN A 143 11.67 10.83 16.87
C GLN A 143 10.78 10.87 18.10
N MET A 144 9.65 10.15 18.08
CA MET A 144 8.77 10.03 19.25
C MET A 144 9.44 9.20 20.34
N SER A 145 9.66 9.81 21.50
CA SER A 145 10.19 9.11 22.67
C SER A 145 9.13 8.21 23.32
N GLU A 146 9.57 7.20 24.06
CA GLU A 146 8.68 6.34 24.83
C GLU A 146 7.81 7.14 25.83
N LYS A 147 8.36 8.21 26.40
CA LYS A 147 7.63 9.12 27.31
C LYS A 147 6.49 9.81 26.58
N GLN A 148 6.75 10.40 25.41
CA GLN A 148 5.73 11.04 24.58
C GLN A 148 4.65 10.06 24.15
N PHE A 149 5.03 8.85 23.74
CA PHE A 149 4.09 7.80 23.37
C PHE A 149 3.16 7.40 24.54
N LYS A 150 3.72 7.16 25.74
CA LYS A 150 2.94 6.84 26.94
C LYS A 150 2.00 7.99 27.34
N GLU A 151 2.48 9.22 27.28
CA GLU A 151 1.68 10.41 27.58
C GLU A 151 0.52 10.55 26.59
N PHE A 152 0.76 10.40 25.29
CA PHE A 152 -0.29 10.39 24.27
C PHE A 152 -1.36 9.32 24.56
N LYS A 153 -0.97 8.10 24.89
CA LYS A 153 -1.91 7.03 25.26
C LYS A 153 -2.72 7.36 26.53
N ASN A 154 -2.12 8.03 27.50
CA ASN A 154 -2.83 8.45 28.70
C ASN A 154 -3.84 9.57 28.41
N LEU A 155 -3.48 10.52 27.56
CA LEU A 155 -4.39 11.56 27.07
C LEU A 155 -5.58 10.95 26.33
N CYS A 156 -5.33 9.98 25.43
CA CYS A 156 -6.40 9.25 24.75
C CYS A 156 -7.38 8.58 25.75
N LYS A 157 -6.84 7.91 26.78
CA LYS A 157 -7.69 7.27 27.81
C LYS A 157 -8.51 8.29 28.59
N ARG A 158 -7.89 9.40 28.99
CA ARG A 158 -8.57 10.47 29.75
C ARG A 158 -9.70 11.09 28.91
N ASP A 159 -9.45 11.35 27.66
CA ASP A 159 -10.41 11.96 26.73
C ASP A 159 -11.41 10.91 26.16
N LYS A 160 -11.39 9.68 26.69
CA LYS A 160 -12.25 8.55 26.25
C LYS A 160 -12.20 8.32 24.74
N THR A 161 -11.03 8.49 24.16
CA THR A 161 -10.75 8.24 22.74
C THR A 161 -9.61 7.24 22.58
N ASN A 162 -9.18 7.00 21.37
CA ASN A 162 -8.04 6.16 21.04
C ASN A 162 -7.29 6.72 19.82
N PRO A 163 -6.06 6.28 19.56
CA PRO A 163 -5.28 6.77 18.42
C PRO A 163 -6.00 6.66 17.07
N LEU A 164 -6.73 5.56 16.83
CA LEU A 164 -7.45 5.35 15.58
C LEU A 164 -8.58 6.37 15.40
N ASN A 165 -9.37 6.63 16.44
CA ASN A 165 -10.45 7.62 16.37
C ASN A 165 -9.92 9.03 16.08
N LEU A 166 -8.75 9.38 16.61
CA LEU A 166 -8.09 10.65 16.29
C LEU A 166 -7.59 10.68 14.84
N MET A 167 -7.05 9.56 14.34
CA MET A 167 -6.56 9.49 12.96
C MET A 167 -7.67 9.60 11.93
N ILE A 168 -8.87 9.05 12.20
CA ILE A 168 -10.01 9.09 11.28
C ILE A 168 -10.91 10.32 11.44
N ASP A 169 -10.63 11.18 12.42
CA ASP A 169 -11.37 12.43 12.65
C ASP A 169 -11.15 13.40 11.48
N ASP A 170 -12.24 14.00 10.99
CA ASP A 170 -12.20 14.92 9.85
C ASP A 170 -11.41 16.20 10.12
N ARG A 171 -11.05 16.49 11.37
CA ARG A 171 -10.22 17.64 11.76
C ARG A 171 -8.72 17.31 11.83
N THR A 172 -8.32 16.09 11.52
CA THR A 172 -6.93 15.66 11.59
C THR A 172 -6.39 15.31 10.21
N LEU A 173 -6.31 14.00 9.88
CA LEU A 173 -5.74 13.55 8.62
C LEU A 173 -6.71 13.63 7.44
N TRP A 174 -8.01 13.68 7.71
CA TRP A 174 -9.09 13.56 6.70
C TRP A 174 -9.82 14.87 6.43
N ALA A 175 -9.28 16.00 6.84
CA ALA A 175 -9.94 17.30 6.69
C ALA A 175 -10.22 17.69 5.22
N GLU A 176 -9.46 17.14 4.29
CA GLU A 176 -9.55 17.43 2.86
C GLU A 176 -10.29 16.34 2.06
N LEU A 177 -10.75 15.26 2.72
CA LEU A 177 -11.39 14.13 2.04
C LEU A 177 -12.50 13.49 2.89
N TYR A 178 -13.72 13.61 2.42
CA TYR A 178 -14.89 13.05 3.10
C TYR A 178 -15.10 11.59 2.72
N ALA A 179 -14.61 10.66 3.54
CA ALA A 179 -14.74 9.23 3.35
C ALA A 179 -15.50 8.57 4.50
N LYS A 180 -16.03 7.38 4.26
CA LYS A 180 -16.70 6.58 5.30
C LYS A 180 -15.70 6.10 6.34
N ASP A 181 -16.08 6.07 7.61
CA ASP A 181 -15.17 5.72 8.72
C ASP A 181 -14.50 4.35 8.57
N TYR A 182 -15.22 3.34 8.06
CA TYR A 182 -14.62 2.03 7.82
C TYR A 182 -13.52 2.07 6.75
N LEU A 183 -13.68 2.93 5.74
CA LEU A 183 -12.67 3.12 4.70
C LEU A 183 -11.47 3.89 5.25
N LYS A 184 -11.70 4.94 6.05
CA LYS A 184 -10.63 5.65 6.75
C LYS A 184 -9.80 4.69 7.61
N LYS A 185 -10.47 3.81 8.38
CA LYS A 185 -9.81 2.76 9.16
C LYS A 185 -8.99 1.83 8.27
N ALA A 186 -9.54 1.35 7.15
CA ALA A 186 -8.83 0.48 6.22
C ALA A 186 -7.55 1.13 5.68
N ILE A 187 -7.63 2.39 5.26
CA ILE A 187 -6.48 3.14 4.76
C ILE A 187 -5.41 3.33 5.84
N MET A 188 -5.81 3.59 7.09
CA MET A 188 -4.85 3.68 8.19
C MET A 188 -4.17 2.34 8.48
N LEU A 189 -4.89 1.21 8.37
CA LEU A 189 -4.30 -0.13 8.48
C LEU A 189 -3.29 -0.40 7.34
N TYR A 190 -3.64 -0.06 6.11
CA TYR A 190 -2.74 -0.15 4.96
C TYR A 190 -1.49 0.72 5.17
N ALA A 191 -1.68 1.98 5.56
CA ALA A 191 -0.59 2.92 5.76
C ALA A 191 0.37 2.45 6.86
N LEU A 192 -0.14 1.88 7.96
CA LEU A 192 0.65 1.44 9.10
C LEU A 192 1.30 0.07 8.90
N SER A 193 0.71 -0.79 8.08
CA SER A 193 1.21 -2.16 7.96
C SER A 193 2.62 -2.16 7.38
N PRO A 194 3.58 -2.83 8.01
CA PRO A 194 4.89 -2.99 7.42
C PRO A 194 4.77 -3.90 6.19
N ALA A 195 5.42 -3.50 5.11
CA ALA A 195 5.47 -4.30 3.89
C ALA A 195 6.48 -5.46 4.05
N LYS A 196 6.18 -6.35 4.98
CA LYS A 196 6.89 -7.63 5.17
C LYS A 196 5.94 -8.75 4.81
N LYS A 197 6.41 -9.79 4.14
CA LYS A 197 5.61 -10.89 3.58
C LYS A 197 4.51 -11.43 4.53
N GLN A 198 4.74 -11.38 5.83
CA GLN A 198 3.79 -11.89 6.84
C GLN A 198 2.82 -10.83 7.40
N ASP A 199 2.98 -9.57 7.03
CA ASP A 199 2.22 -8.44 7.60
C ASP A 199 1.62 -7.52 6.54
N MET A 200 1.78 -7.86 5.24
CA MET A 200 1.26 -7.03 4.14
C MET A 200 -0.25 -6.91 4.20
N ILE A 201 -0.74 -5.72 3.91
CA ILE A 201 -2.16 -5.44 3.70
C ILE A 201 -2.32 -4.82 2.32
N HIS A 202 -3.05 -5.50 1.46
CA HIS A 202 -3.42 -5.01 0.13
C HIS A 202 -4.89 -4.58 0.14
N ILE A 203 -5.18 -3.42 -0.42
CA ILE A 203 -6.55 -2.89 -0.49
C ILE A 203 -6.93 -2.59 -1.93
N GLY A 204 -8.15 -2.93 -2.31
CA GLY A 204 -8.77 -2.52 -3.56
C GLY A 204 -9.89 -1.51 -3.33
N ILE A 205 -9.89 -0.42 -4.07
CA ILE A 205 -10.99 0.55 -4.12
C ILE A 205 -11.34 0.76 -5.59
N VAL A 206 -12.54 0.34 -5.97
CA VAL A 206 -13.11 0.64 -7.28
C VAL A 206 -14.28 1.58 -7.06
N SER A 207 -14.20 2.77 -7.57
CA SER A 207 -15.22 3.78 -7.35
C SER A 207 -15.38 4.71 -8.54
N SER A 208 -16.50 5.43 -8.59
CA SER A 208 -16.82 6.35 -9.68
C SER A 208 -15.73 7.39 -9.94
N HIS A 209 -15.71 7.93 -11.14
CA HIS A 209 -14.80 9.02 -11.48
C HIS A 209 -15.07 10.25 -10.60
N GLY A 210 -14.03 10.99 -10.23
CA GLY A 210 -14.17 12.22 -9.46
C GLY A 210 -14.34 12.05 -7.94
N GLU A 211 -14.31 10.84 -7.39
CA GLU A 211 -14.42 10.60 -5.95
C GLU A 211 -13.15 10.91 -5.13
N GLY A 212 -12.15 11.57 -5.72
CA GLY A 212 -10.98 12.03 -4.98
C GLY A 212 -9.93 10.95 -4.69
N LYS A 213 -9.84 9.89 -5.52
CA LYS A 213 -8.83 8.83 -5.36
C LYS A 213 -7.39 9.37 -5.34
N ASP A 214 -7.10 10.39 -6.12
CA ASP A 214 -5.80 11.04 -6.16
C ASP A 214 -5.53 11.83 -4.88
N HIS A 215 -6.53 12.54 -4.38
CA HIS A 215 -6.45 13.25 -3.10
C HIS A 215 -6.18 12.31 -1.92
N LEU A 216 -6.71 11.07 -1.96
CA LEU A 216 -6.42 10.06 -0.95
C LEU A 216 -4.91 9.79 -0.83
N ILE A 217 -4.23 9.66 -1.98
CA ILE A 217 -2.79 9.44 -1.99
C ILE A 217 -2.06 10.70 -1.56
N GLU A 218 -2.30 11.82 -2.22
CA GLU A 218 -1.52 13.06 -2.09
C GLU A 218 -1.76 13.78 -0.76
N ARG A 219 -2.99 13.78 -0.27
CA ARG A 219 -3.38 14.56 0.90
C ARG A 219 -3.50 13.76 2.19
N VAL A 220 -3.70 12.44 2.10
CA VAL A 220 -3.86 11.59 3.29
C VAL A 220 -2.64 10.69 3.52
N ILE A 221 -2.21 9.92 2.51
CA ILE A 221 -1.17 8.90 2.71
C ILE A 221 0.24 9.49 2.64
N GLN A 222 0.58 10.17 1.54
CA GLN A 222 1.93 10.71 1.32
C GLN A 222 2.43 11.69 2.39
N PRO A 223 1.58 12.55 2.99
CA PRO A 223 2.03 13.42 4.07
C PRO A 223 2.47 12.68 5.33
N ILE A 224 2.07 11.41 5.49
CA ILE A 224 2.38 10.62 6.68
C ILE A 224 3.51 9.62 6.40
N LEU A 225 3.45 8.93 5.25
CA LEU A 225 4.36 7.84 4.91
C LEU A 225 4.70 7.84 3.42
N PRO A 226 5.89 7.35 3.04
CA PRO A 226 6.23 7.16 1.63
C PRO A 226 5.20 6.27 0.93
N CYS A 227 4.63 6.80 -0.14
CA CYS A 227 3.73 6.07 -1.03
C CYS A 227 3.94 6.57 -2.46
N ARG A 228 4.32 5.68 -3.35
CA ARG A 228 4.51 6.00 -4.76
C ARG A 228 3.28 5.60 -5.56
N ARG A 229 3.06 6.33 -6.65
CA ARG A 229 2.00 5.99 -7.61
C ARG A 229 2.63 5.24 -8.79
N ALA A 230 2.15 4.02 -9.06
CA ALA A 230 2.38 3.37 -10.33
C ALA A 230 1.45 3.99 -11.37
N GLY A 231 2.01 4.44 -12.48
CA GLY A 231 1.29 5.22 -13.48
C GLY A 231 0.14 4.48 -14.16
N SER A 232 -0.70 5.24 -14.85
CA SER A 232 -1.84 4.72 -15.62
C SER A 232 -1.39 3.74 -16.71
N GLY A 233 -2.23 2.76 -17.01
CA GLY A 233 -1.92 1.53 -17.71
C GLY A 233 -1.23 1.62 -19.06
N LYS A 234 -1.45 2.65 -19.86
CA LYS A 234 -0.75 2.80 -21.15
C LYS A 234 0.72 3.17 -21.01
N MET A 235 1.10 3.76 -19.89
CA MET A 235 2.49 4.14 -19.57
C MET A 235 3.18 3.13 -18.64
N ALA A 236 2.41 2.23 -18.03
CA ALA A 236 2.91 1.18 -17.15
C ALA A 236 3.41 -0.01 -17.98
N THR A 237 4.70 -0.05 -18.29
CA THR A 237 5.33 -1.16 -18.97
C THR A 237 5.97 -2.13 -18.00
N ILE A 238 6.09 -3.41 -18.37
CA ILE A 238 6.77 -4.42 -17.56
C ILE A 238 8.18 -3.95 -17.18
N PRO A 239 9.05 -3.49 -18.10
CA PRO A 239 10.36 -2.95 -17.74
C PRO A 239 10.30 -1.77 -16.75
N GLY A 240 9.40 -0.84 -16.95
CA GLY A 240 9.25 0.33 -16.08
C GLY A 240 8.77 -0.02 -14.68
N LEU A 241 7.92 -1.04 -14.53
CA LEU A 241 7.37 -1.46 -13.25
C LEU A 241 8.27 -2.47 -12.52
N PHE A 242 8.72 -3.50 -13.20
CA PHE A 242 9.43 -4.61 -12.60
C PHE A 242 10.94 -4.54 -12.82
N GLY A 243 11.36 -3.93 -13.93
CA GLY A 243 12.75 -3.83 -14.34
C GLY A 243 13.04 -4.61 -15.61
N ALA A 244 14.25 -4.42 -16.15
CA ALA A 244 14.73 -5.07 -17.35
C ALA A 244 16.23 -5.33 -17.28
N MET A 245 16.69 -6.27 -18.09
CA MET A 245 18.10 -6.53 -18.33
C MET A 245 18.45 -6.11 -19.76
N SER A 246 19.26 -5.05 -19.92
CA SER A 246 19.62 -4.52 -21.23
C SER A 246 20.88 -5.17 -21.83
N GLY A 247 21.73 -5.81 -21.00
CA GLY A 247 22.98 -6.47 -21.37
C GLY A 247 23.13 -7.86 -20.76
N ASP A 248 24.30 -8.44 -20.89
CA ASP A 248 24.63 -9.76 -20.39
C ASP A 248 25.45 -9.70 -19.08
N ASP A 249 25.54 -8.51 -18.46
CA ASP A 249 26.21 -8.31 -17.19
C ASP A 249 25.24 -7.67 -16.15
N LEU A 250 25.64 -7.72 -14.87
CA LEU A 250 24.85 -7.17 -13.77
C LEU A 250 24.68 -5.65 -13.84
N ASN A 251 25.57 -4.94 -14.54
CA ASN A 251 25.51 -3.49 -14.67
C ASN A 251 24.44 -3.04 -15.67
N ALA A 252 23.94 -3.98 -16.47
CA ALA A 252 22.87 -3.75 -17.44
C ALA A 252 21.47 -3.94 -16.87
N ILE A 253 21.32 -4.07 -15.54
CA ILE A 253 20.02 -4.22 -14.90
C ILE A 253 19.39 -2.85 -14.65
N GLU A 254 18.26 -2.62 -15.28
CA GLU A 254 17.40 -1.47 -15.01
C GLU A 254 16.34 -1.84 -13.99
N ILE A 255 16.41 -1.23 -12.81
CA ILE A 255 15.46 -1.53 -11.72
C ILE A 255 14.16 -0.79 -11.97
N GLY A 256 13.04 -1.52 -11.98
CA GLY A 256 11.70 -0.94 -12.13
C GLY A 256 11.20 -0.21 -10.87
N LEU A 257 10.03 0.40 -10.98
CA LEU A 257 9.41 1.16 -9.88
C LEU A 257 9.11 0.28 -8.66
N LEU A 258 8.55 -0.92 -8.86
CA LEU A 258 8.11 -1.77 -7.75
C LEU A 258 9.27 -2.28 -6.89
N PRO A 259 10.38 -2.80 -7.45
CA PRO A 259 11.55 -3.15 -6.63
C PRO A 259 12.18 -1.95 -5.91
N LYS A 260 12.14 -0.75 -6.50
CA LYS A 260 12.62 0.48 -5.85
C LYS A 260 11.81 0.86 -4.61
N MET A 261 10.58 0.37 -4.53
CA MET A 261 9.68 0.63 -3.40
C MET A 261 9.62 -0.54 -2.41
N ASN A 262 10.60 -1.45 -2.45
CA ASN A 262 10.63 -2.58 -1.53
C ASN A 262 10.45 -2.12 -0.07
N HIS A 263 9.62 -2.84 0.68
CA HIS A 263 9.17 -2.53 2.05
C HIS A 263 8.33 -1.25 2.20
N GLU A 264 7.86 -0.66 1.10
CA GLU A 264 7.07 0.56 1.09
C GLU A 264 5.65 0.33 0.57
N ARG A 265 5.00 1.41 0.18
CA ARG A 265 3.60 1.44 -0.28
C ARG A 265 3.54 1.92 -1.71
N VAL A 266 2.74 1.22 -2.53
CA VAL A 266 2.51 1.62 -3.92
C VAL A 266 1.01 1.69 -4.16
N ALA A 267 0.56 2.83 -4.66
CA ALA A 267 -0.79 3.00 -5.18
C ALA A 267 -0.79 2.73 -6.68
N ILE A 268 -1.57 1.77 -7.11
CA ILE A 268 -1.77 1.43 -8.51
C ILE A 268 -3.06 2.10 -8.97
N SER A 269 -2.92 3.23 -9.68
CA SER A 269 -4.05 3.98 -10.21
C SER A 269 -4.46 3.44 -11.58
N GLU A 270 -5.76 3.50 -11.87
CA GLU A 270 -6.33 3.06 -13.15
C GLU A 270 -5.90 1.64 -13.58
N PHE A 271 -5.79 0.74 -12.62
CA PHE A 271 -5.31 -0.62 -12.85
C PHE A 271 -6.13 -1.38 -13.92
N GLN A 272 -7.40 -1.01 -14.12
CA GLN A 272 -8.27 -1.59 -15.16
C GLN A 272 -7.74 -1.36 -16.59
N THR A 273 -6.78 -0.44 -16.76
CA THR A 273 -6.16 -0.15 -18.05
C THR A 273 -4.88 -0.95 -18.30
N TRP A 274 -4.41 -1.70 -17.30
CA TRP A 274 -3.20 -2.51 -17.40
C TRP A 274 -3.44 -3.74 -18.31
N ASN A 275 -2.41 -4.12 -19.06
CA ASN A 275 -2.48 -5.32 -19.87
C ASN A 275 -2.36 -6.60 -19.01
N GLU A 276 -2.76 -7.72 -19.59
CA GLU A 276 -2.80 -9.01 -18.91
C GLU A 276 -1.42 -9.50 -18.45
N ASP A 277 -0.37 -9.27 -19.23
CA ASP A 277 0.99 -9.70 -18.90
C ASP A 277 1.51 -8.93 -17.68
N THR A 278 1.25 -7.62 -17.59
CA THR A 278 1.59 -6.79 -16.44
C THR A 278 0.88 -7.27 -15.17
N PHE A 279 -0.41 -7.67 -15.29
CA PHE A 279 -1.13 -8.29 -14.17
C PHE A 279 -0.55 -9.64 -13.77
N GLY A 280 -0.13 -10.46 -14.74
CA GLY A 280 0.51 -11.75 -14.51
C GLY A 280 1.76 -11.60 -13.65
N GLU A 281 2.66 -10.70 -14.01
CA GLU A 281 3.87 -10.40 -13.26
C GLU A 281 3.57 -9.84 -11.86
N LEU A 282 2.58 -8.94 -11.74
CA LEU A 282 2.13 -8.44 -10.44
C LEU A 282 1.65 -9.57 -9.52
N MET A 283 0.88 -10.53 -10.06
CA MET A 283 0.40 -11.68 -9.28
C MET A 283 1.54 -12.57 -8.83
N ASN A 284 2.55 -12.78 -9.67
CA ASN A 284 3.76 -13.53 -9.31
C ASN A 284 4.52 -12.82 -8.18
N MET A 285 4.74 -11.52 -8.31
CA MET A 285 5.38 -10.71 -7.25
C MET A 285 4.60 -10.77 -5.93
N MET A 286 3.29 -10.59 -5.96
CA MET A 286 2.45 -10.68 -4.75
C MET A 286 2.48 -12.06 -4.09
N ALA A 287 2.62 -13.13 -4.88
CA ALA A 287 2.68 -14.49 -4.36
C ALA A 287 4.03 -14.80 -3.73
N ASN A 288 5.11 -14.40 -4.39
CA ASN A 288 6.48 -14.81 -4.05
C ASN A 288 7.19 -13.79 -3.15
N GLY A 289 6.78 -12.53 -3.16
CA GLY A 289 7.47 -11.43 -2.48
C GLY A 289 8.79 -11.06 -3.16
N LYS A 290 8.94 -11.40 -4.43
CA LYS A 290 10.15 -11.19 -5.22
C LYS A 290 9.82 -11.05 -6.70
N ILE A 291 10.74 -10.42 -7.43
CA ILE A 291 10.75 -10.34 -8.89
C ILE A 291 11.94 -11.12 -9.40
N GLU A 292 11.72 -11.95 -10.39
CA GLU A 292 12.73 -12.75 -11.05
C GLU A 292 12.95 -12.20 -12.46
N MET A 293 14.19 -11.89 -12.81
CA MET A 293 14.58 -11.44 -14.15
C MET A 293 15.61 -12.42 -14.71
N GLN A 294 15.32 -12.98 -15.87
CA GLN A 294 16.18 -13.96 -16.52
C GLN A 294 16.56 -13.49 -17.92
N LYS A 295 17.85 -13.55 -18.25
CA LYS A 295 18.36 -13.31 -19.59
C LYS A 295 19.64 -14.10 -19.85
N GLY A 296 19.61 -15.00 -20.80
CA GLY A 296 20.73 -15.88 -21.08
C GLY A 296 21.13 -16.74 -19.87
N ALA A 297 22.35 -16.60 -19.42
CA ALA A 297 22.87 -17.29 -18.23
C ALA A 297 22.68 -16.51 -16.93
N LEU A 298 22.16 -15.28 -17.00
CA LEU A 298 21.93 -14.44 -15.84
C LEU A 298 20.53 -14.65 -15.29
N ASP A 299 20.47 -14.93 -14.01
CA ASP A 299 19.27 -15.03 -13.20
C ASP A 299 19.39 -14.08 -12.01
N VAL A 300 18.51 -13.09 -11.95
CA VAL A 300 18.52 -12.08 -10.89
C VAL A 300 17.19 -12.10 -10.19
N GLU A 301 17.26 -12.38 -8.90
CA GLU A 301 16.12 -12.35 -8.00
C GLU A 301 16.19 -11.10 -7.11
N ARG A 302 15.08 -10.36 -6.99
CA ARG A 302 14.99 -9.19 -6.12
C ARG A 302 13.81 -9.31 -5.19
N GLU A 303 14.07 -9.19 -3.90
CA GLU A 303 13.03 -9.05 -2.91
C GLU A 303 12.19 -7.82 -3.24
N THR A 304 10.86 -8.00 -3.28
CA THR A 304 9.90 -6.96 -3.60
C THR A 304 8.62 -7.21 -2.82
N THR A 305 8.64 -6.82 -1.56
CA THR A 305 7.49 -6.89 -0.66
C THR A 305 6.89 -5.51 -0.49
N LEU A 306 5.62 -5.35 -0.88
CA LEU A 306 4.94 -4.06 -0.97
C LEU A 306 3.55 -4.15 -0.35
N ASN A 307 3.10 -3.07 0.27
CA ASN A 307 1.67 -2.86 0.47
C ASN A 307 1.09 -2.19 -0.77
N LEU A 308 0.09 -2.81 -1.38
CA LEU A 308 -0.53 -2.33 -2.62
C LEU A 308 -1.92 -1.75 -2.34
N LEU A 309 -2.15 -0.57 -2.90
CA LEU A 309 -3.46 0.09 -2.94
C LEU A 309 -3.92 0.17 -4.40
N PHE A 310 -4.87 -0.66 -4.77
CA PHE A 310 -5.47 -0.65 -6.10
C PHE A 310 -6.58 0.38 -6.15
N LEU A 311 -6.44 1.36 -7.02
CA LEU A 311 -7.44 2.40 -7.27
C LEU A 311 -7.93 2.29 -8.71
N GLY A 312 -9.18 1.90 -8.87
CA GLY A 312 -9.80 1.70 -10.18
C GLY A 312 -11.06 2.52 -10.38
N ASN A 313 -11.41 2.64 -11.64
CA ASN A 313 -12.70 3.17 -12.06
C ASN A 313 -13.51 2.02 -12.66
N PRO A 314 -14.84 2.09 -12.62
CA PRO A 314 -15.66 1.17 -13.37
C PRO A 314 -15.35 1.29 -14.88
N PRO A 315 -15.58 0.23 -15.66
CA PRO A 315 -15.38 0.26 -17.11
C PRO A 315 -16.18 1.40 -17.77
N ALA A 316 -15.67 1.94 -18.90
CA ALA A 316 -16.26 3.09 -19.59
C ALA A 316 -17.72 2.89 -20.08
N HIS A 317 -18.15 1.63 -20.22
CA HIS A 317 -19.52 1.25 -20.63
C HIS A 317 -20.44 0.94 -19.45
N TYR A 318 -19.98 1.20 -18.23
CA TYR A 318 -20.78 1.01 -17.02
C TYR A 318 -21.89 2.07 -16.93
N ASP A 319 -23.12 1.58 -16.81
CA ASP A 319 -24.32 2.39 -16.64
C ASP A 319 -24.95 2.04 -15.29
N GLU A 320 -24.89 2.95 -14.33
CA GLU A 320 -25.39 2.75 -12.98
C GLU A 320 -26.88 2.36 -12.94
N GLU A 321 -27.67 2.81 -13.91
CA GLU A 321 -29.11 2.50 -13.98
C GLU A 321 -29.39 1.08 -14.52
N LYS A 322 -28.51 0.56 -15.37
CA LYS A 322 -28.72 -0.73 -16.05
C LYS A 322 -27.95 -1.89 -15.45
N HIS A 323 -26.87 -1.63 -14.77
CA HIS A 323 -25.94 -2.65 -14.29
C HIS A 323 -25.82 -2.58 -12.78
N GLU A 324 -26.81 -3.17 -12.08
CA GLU A 324 -26.64 -3.39 -10.64
C GLU A 324 -25.30 -4.11 -10.37
N LYS A 325 -24.29 -3.35 -9.92
CA LYS A 325 -23.19 -3.82 -9.08
C LYS A 325 -22.19 -4.84 -9.69
N ARG A 326 -21.82 -4.72 -10.96
CA ARG A 326 -20.75 -5.53 -11.58
C ARG A 326 -19.38 -4.82 -11.69
N ILE A 327 -19.23 -3.70 -11.04
CA ILE A 327 -18.12 -2.75 -11.26
C ILE A 327 -16.76 -3.40 -11.06
N MET A 328 -16.64 -4.25 -10.04
CA MET A 328 -15.34 -4.75 -9.64
C MET A 328 -14.77 -5.85 -10.50
N LEU A 329 -15.62 -6.77 -10.93
CA LEU A 329 -15.18 -7.93 -11.72
C LEU A 329 -14.56 -7.50 -13.04
N ASP A 330 -15.23 -6.54 -13.69
CA ASP A 330 -14.78 -6.06 -15.00
C ASP A 330 -13.51 -5.20 -14.88
N ALA A 331 -13.27 -4.58 -13.73
CA ALA A 331 -12.06 -3.80 -13.48
C ALA A 331 -10.78 -4.66 -13.43
N PHE A 332 -10.85 -5.89 -12.90
CA PHE A 332 -9.69 -6.79 -12.81
C PHE A 332 -9.59 -7.79 -13.99
N GLY A 333 -10.56 -7.80 -14.89
CA GLY A 333 -10.59 -8.69 -16.05
C GLY A 333 -10.47 -10.17 -15.68
N LYS A 334 -9.71 -10.93 -16.44
CA LYS A 334 -9.52 -12.37 -16.22
C LYS A 334 -8.77 -12.73 -14.92
N TYR A 335 -8.06 -11.79 -14.32
CA TYR A 335 -7.32 -12.00 -13.06
C TYR A 335 -8.13 -11.69 -11.81
N THR A 336 -9.41 -11.35 -11.95
CA THR A 336 -10.29 -10.95 -10.83
C THR A 336 -10.17 -11.87 -9.63
N LEU A 337 -10.37 -13.18 -9.81
CA LEU A 337 -10.33 -14.13 -8.69
C LEU A 337 -8.96 -14.22 -8.02
N GLN A 338 -7.90 -14.17 -8.82
CA GLN A 338 -6.53 -14.24 -8.32
C GLN A 338 -6.17 -13.00 -7.50
N ILE A 339 -6.61 -11.82 -7.95
CA ILE A 339 -6.39 -10.57 -7.23
C ILE A 339 -7.24 -10.54 -5.95
N LEU A 340 -8.52 -10.85 -6.05
CA LEU A 340 -9.43 -10.89 -4.89
C LEU A 340 -8.93 -11.81 -3.78
N SER A 341 -8.32 -12.95 -4.15
CA SER A 341 -7.74 -13.88 -3.18
C SER A 341 -6.53 -13.30 -2.43
N ARG A 342 -5.90 -12.24 -2.94
CA ARG A 342 -4.71 -11.60 -2.37
C ARG A 342 -4.99 -10.24 -1.75
N LEU A 343 -6.16 -9.66 -1.99
CA LEU A 343 -6.55 -8.41 -1.35
C LEU A 343 -7.09 -8.68 0.06
N SER A 344 -6.57 -7.96 1.03
CA SER A 344 -7.04 -8.04 2.42
C SER A 344 -8.43 -7.43 2.56
N LEU A 345 -8.67 -6.33 1.89
CA LEU A 345 -9.94 -5.59 1.90
C LEU A 345 -10.26 -5.03 0.51
N ILE A 346 -11.56 -4.89 0.24
CA ILE A 346 -12.08 -4.35 -1.02
C ILE A 346 -13.29 -3.46 -0.75
N PHE A 347 -13.36 -2.34 -1.46
CA PHE A 347 -14.47 -1.39 -1.35
C PHE A 347 -14.84 -0.81 -2.72
N THR A 348 -16.13 -0.50 -2.90
CA THR A 348 -16.69 0.01 -4.15
C THR A 348 -17.05 1.50 -4.10
N GLN A 349 -16.88 2.14 -2.98
CA GLN A 349 -17.18 3.55 -2.81
C GLN A 349 -16.16 4.21 -1.90
N LEU A 350 -15.56 5.32 -2.36
CA LEU A 350 -14.58 6.07 -1.59
C LEU A 350 -15.24 7.14 -0.73
N THR A 351 -16.09 7.98 -1.32
CA THR A 351 -16.69 9.13 -0.63
C THR A 351 -18.05 8.84 -0.03
N LEU A 352 -18.47 9.71 0.88
CA LEU A 352 -19.84 9.70 1.40
C LEU A 352 -20.82 10.05 0.28
N ALA A 353 -21.88 9.26 0.14
CA ALA A 353 -23.00 9.59 -0.74
C ALA A 353 -24.00 10.46 0.01
N GLY A 354 -24.62 11.41 -0.70
CA GLY A 354 -25.69 12.28 -0.20
C GLY A 354 -25.42 13.76 -0.44
N ASP A 355 -26.48 14.54 -0.45
CA ASP A 355 -26.44 15.99 -0.81
C ASP A 355 -25.57 16.79 0.16
N ASP A 356 -25.62 16.49 1.46
CA ASP A 356 -24.80 17.17 2.47
C ASP A 356 -23.30 16.91 2.28
N ALA A 357 -22.92 15.70 1.90
CA ALA A 357 -21.53 15.36 1.63
C ALA A 357 -21.03 16.00 0.34
N GLN A 358 -21.86 16.01 -0.70
CA GLN A 358 -21.61 16.68 -1.96
C GLN A 358 -21.44 18.21 -1.77
N TYR A 359 -22.29 18.81 -0.93
CA TYR A 359 -22.18 20.22 -0.60
C TYR A 359 -20.84 20.55 0.08
N LYS A 360 -20.46 19.79 1.10
CA LYS A 360 -19.16 19.95 1.79
C LYS A 360 -17.96 19.76 0.87
N ILE A 361 -18.02 18.79 -0.04
CA ILE A 361 -16.96 18.57 -1.04
C ILE A 361 -16.84 19.79 -1.95
N ARG A 362 -17.97 20.35 -2.43
CA ARG A 362 -17.97 21.56 -3.27
C ARG A 362 -17.44 22.77 -2.51
N GLU A 363 -17.84 22.95 -1.27
CA GLU A 363 -17.35 24.02 -0.40
C GLU A 363 -15.83 23.91 -0.18
N ALA A 364 -15.32 22.72 0.06
CA ALA A 364 -13.88 22.47 0.17
C ALA A 364 -13.12 22.74 -1.13
N ILE A 365 -13.69 22.40 -2.29
CA ILE A 365 -13.10 22.70 -3.60
C ILE A 365 -13.05 24.22 -3.82
N VAL A 366 -14.11 24.94 -3.52
CA VAL A 366 -14.15 26.41 -3.67
C VAL A 366 -13.13 27.07 -2.75
N SER A 367 -13.08 26.69 -1.47
CA SER A 367 -12.09 27.20 -0.51
C SER A 367 -10.64 26.93 -0.96
N ALA A 368 -10.40 25.76 -1.57
CA ALA A 368 -9.09 25.45 -2.13
C ALA A 368 -8.74 26.30 -3.36
N MET A 369 -9.73 26.61 -4.22
CA MET A 369 -9.55 27.48 -5.39
C MET A 369 -9.28 28.93 -4.99
N ASP A 370 -9.92 29.40 -3.93
CA ASP A 370 -9.74 30.76 -3.40
C ASP A 370 -8.45 30.93 -2.57
N GLY A 371 -7.72 29.82 -2.31
CA GLY A 371 -6.51 29.83 -1.49
C GLY A 371 -6.76 30.03 0.01
N ASP A 372 -8.00 30.06 0.43
CA ASP A 372 -8.40 30.29 1.82
C ASP A 372 -7.95 29.17 2.75
N PHE A 373 -7.78 27.96 2.21
CA PHE A 373 -7.43 26.79 3.00
C PHE A 373 -5.94 26.77 3.44
N GLU A 374 -5.04 27.33 2.63
CA GLU A 374 -3.59 27.28 2.91
C GLU A 374 -3.17 28.26 4.03
N ASN A 375 -3.98 29.28 4.32
CA ASN A 375 -3.66 30.35 5.25
C ASN A 375 -4.50 30.38 6.53
N THR A 376 -5.20 29.26 6.85
CA THR A 376 -6.10 29.22 8.02
C THR A 376 -5.46 28.47 9.20
N ASP A 377 -5.92 28.78 10.43
CA ASP A 377 -5.58 28.02 11.65
C ASP A 377 -5.89 26.49 11.48
N ALA A 378 -6.84 26.17 10.62
CA ALA A 378 -7.19 24.79 10.29
C ALA A 378 -6.07 24.09 9.51
N ALA A 379 -5.47 24.73 8.51
CA ALA A 379 -4.35 24.18 7.74
C ALA A 379 -3.12 23.94 8.62
N GLU A 380 -2.78 24.90 9.48
CA GLU A 380 -1.69 24.73 10.47
C GLU A 380 -1.98 23.53 11.39
N SER A 381 -3.22 23.40 11.86
CA SER A 381 -3.63 22.27 12.70
C SER A 381 -3.44 20.93 11.99
N ILE A 382 -3.80 20.81 10.71
CA ILE A 382 -3.64 19.59 9.92
C ILE A 382 -2.15 19.22 9.76
N LEU A 383 -1.29 20.19 9.47
CA LEU A 383 0.15 19.97 9.35
C LEU A 383 0.76 19.46 10.66
N VAL A 384 0.31 20.00 11.79
CA VAL A 384 0.71 19.54 13.13
C VAL A 384 0.32 18.07 13.34
N TRP A 385 -0.92 17.69 13.01
CA TRP A 385 -1.38 16.30 13.12
C TRP A 385 -0.64 15.37 12.17
N ARG A 386 -0.41 15.77 10.93
CA ARG A 386 0.33 14.97 9.93
C ARG A 386 1.76 14.69 10.42
N LYS A 387 2.45 15.71 10.93
CA LYS A 387 3.80 15.58 11.45
C LYS A 387 3.85 14.66 12.67
N PHE A 388 2.90 14.82 13.61
CA PHE A 388 2.78 13.96 14.77
C PHE A 388 2.51 12.50 14.41
N PHE A 389 1.51 12.25 13.57
CA PHE A 389 1.15 10.89 13.19
C PHE A 389 2.22 10.22 12.33
N ARG A 390 3.01 10.95 11.56
CA ARG A 390 4.19 10.40 10.87
C ARG A 390 5.15 9.75 11.87
N GLU A 391 5.47 10.42 12.95
CA GLU A 391 6.35 9.87 13.97
C GLU A 391 5.67 8.80 14.82
N TYR A 392 4.37 8.93 15.08
CA TYR A 392 3.59 7.89 15.73
C TYR A 392 3.60 6.59 14.90
N PHE A 393 3.37 6.65 13.59
CA PHE A 393 3.41 5.48 12.71
C PHE A 393 4.80 4.82 12.70
N ARG A 394 5.87 5.61 12.67
CA ARG A 394 7.23 5.09 12.77
C ARG A 394 7.48 4.40 14.11
N TYR A 395 6.97 4.96 15.20
CA TYR A 395 7.08 4.36 16.52
C TYR A 395 6.37 3.00 16.59
N VAL A 396 5.10 2.97 16.22
CA VAL A 396 4.27 1.76 16.35
C VAL A 396 4.56 0.69 15.30
N SER A 397 5.18 1.02 14.16
CA SER A 397 5.60 0.04 13.16
C SER A 397 6.61 -0.99 13.69
N ARG A 398 7.34 -0.64 14.74
CA ARG A 398 8.29 -1.53 15.44
C ARG A 398 7.62 -2.53 16.35
N ILE A 399 6.38 -2.26 16.76
CA ILE A 399 5.61 -3.14 17.64
C ILE A 399 5.26 -4.41 16.87
N LYS A 400 5.57 -5.57 17.47
CA LYS A 400 5.31 -6.90 16.89
C LYS A 400 4.26 -7.64 17.74
N PRO A 401 2.97 -7.36 17.55
CA PRO A 401 1.92 -7.98 18.36
C PRO A 401 1.88 -9.50 18.14
N LYS A 402 1.77 -10.26 19.23
CA LYS A 402 1.79 -11.74 19.20
C LYS A 402 0.38 -12.30 19.16
N LEU A 403 0.01 -12.99 18.08
CA LEU A 403 -1.31 -13.61 17.90
C LEU A 403 -1.60 -14.78 18.86
N LYS A 404 -0.56 -15.50 19.29
CA LYS A 404 -0.68 -16.79 20.01
C LYS A 404 -1.65 -16.74 21.20
N LYS A 405 -1.66 -15.67 21.99
CA LYS A 405 -2.53 -15.53 23.17
C LYS A 405 -4.03 -15.43 22.83
N ARG A 406 -4.38 -15.11 21.60
CA ARG A 406 -5.77 -14.91 21.14
C ARG A 406 -6.18 -15.80 19.98
N ILE A 407 -5.36 -16.80 19.67
CA ILE A 407 -5.59 -17.67 18.51
C ILE A 407 -6.96 -18.36 18.56
N ALA A 408 -7.41 -18.80 19.73
CA ALA A 408 -8.72 -19.43 19.87
C ALA A 408 -9.87 -18.47 19.51
N LEU A 409 -9.80 -17.21 19.93
CA LEU A 409 -10.80 -16.19 19.59
C LEU A 409 -10.74 -15.84 18.10
N ILE A 410 -9.54 -15.71 17.53
CA ILE A 410 -9.33 -15.42 16.11
C ILE A 410 -9.92 -16.54 15.26
N ASN A 411 -9.62 -17.80 15.60
CA ASN A 411 -10.16 -18.96 14.90
C ASN A 411 -11.70 -19.00 14.99
N SER A 412 -12.25 -18.86 16.20
CA SER A 412 -13.71 -18.90 16.39
C SER A 412 -14.45 -17.84 15.58
N ILE A 413 -13.89 -16.61 15.51
CA ILE A 413 -14.50 -15.53 14.72
C ILE A 413 -14.34 -15.80 13.22
N TYR A 414 -13.15 -16.27 12.80
CA TYR A 414 -12.92 -16.56 11.38
C TYR A 414 -13.79 -17.73 10.90
N ASP A 415 -13.92 -18.79 11.70
CA ASP A 415 -14.79 -19.94 11.40
C ASP A 415 -16.27 -19.52 11.27
N ASP A 416 -16.72 -18.57 12.12
CA ASP A 416 -18.07 -17.99 12.00
C ASP A 416 -18.22 -17.21 10.68
N ILE A 417 -17.23 -16.38 10.31
CA ILE A 417 -17.24 -15.64 9.04
C ILE A 417 -17.20 -16.60 7.85
N GLU A 418 -16.29 -17.59 7.87
CA GLU A 418 -16.13 -18.57 6.79
C GLU A 418 -17.37 -19.46 6.65
N GLY A 419 -18.08 -19.72 7.75
CA GLY A 419 -19.33 -20.49 7.75
C GLY A 419 -20.52 -19.76 7.12
N ARG A 420 -20.43 -18.46 6.87
CA ARG A 420 -21.53 -17.69 6.28
C ARG A 420 -21.67 -17.97 4.78
N PRO A 421 -22.89 -18.10 4.26
CA PRO A 421 -23.12 -18.42 2.85
C PRO A 421 -22.40 -17.50 1.87
N HIS A 422 -22.30 -16.20 2.21
CA HIS A 422 -21.74 -15.18 1.33
C HIS A 422 -20.21 -15.14 1.31
N PHE A 423 -19.52 -15.80 2.25
CA PHE A 423 -18.04 -15.78 2.28
C PHE A 423 -17.45 -16.52 1.08
N GLN A 424 -17.96 -17.70 0.80
CA GLN A 424 -17.49 -18.52 -0.33
C GLN A 424 -17.76 -17.83 -1.66
N ASP A 425 -18.92 -17.15 -1.75
CA ASP A 425 -19.33 -16.41 -2.92
C ASP A 425 -18.42 -15.21 -3.17
N ALA A 426 -18.15 -14.41 -2.13
CA ALA A 426 -17.37 -13.20 -2.22
C ALA A 426 -15.93 -13.44 -2.69
N PHE A 427 -15.31 -14.53 -2.27
CA PHE A 427 -13.92 -14.83 -2.63
C PHE A 427 -13.76 -15.98 -3.61
N CYS A 428 -14.86 -16.57 -4.08
CA CYS A 428 -14.86 -17.76 -4.95
C CYS A 428 -13.98 -18.90 -4.42
N MET A 429 -13.94 -19.05 -3.09
CA MET A 429 -13.08 -20.01 -2.39
C MET A 429 -13.92 -21.14 -1.81
N ARG A 430 -13.38 -22.36 -1.88
CA ARG A 430 -14.00 -23.48 -1.16
C ARG A 430 -13.63 -23.41 0.32
N LYS A 431 -14.59 -23.71 1.17
CA LYS A 431 -14.38 -23.83 2.62
C LYS A 431 -13.16 -24.73 2.93
N ASN A 432 -12.31 -24.32 3.84
CA ASN A 432 -11.13 -25.05 4.32
C ASN A 432 -10.06 -25.36 3.25
N THR A 433 -10.04 -24.69 2.10
CA THR A 433 -9.07 -24.97 1.04
C THR A 433 -7.99 -23.91 0.86
N ASP A 434 -8.22 -22.68 1.33
CA ASP A 434 -7.26 -21.59 1.19
C ASP A 434 -7.07 -20.83 2.52
N ASN A 435 -5.91 -21.02 3.13
CA ASN A 435 -5.53 -20.33 4.36
C ASN A 435 -5.13 -18.86 4.16
N ARG A 436 -5.13 -18.33 2.92
CA ARG A 436 -4.72 -16.95 2.66
C ARG A 436 -5.67 -15.95 3.32
N LYS A 437 -6.97 -16.15 3.20
CA LYS A 437 -7.95 -15.25 3.82
C LYS A 437 -7.88 -15.28 5.34
N TYR A 438 -7.58 -16.42 5.93
CA TYR A 438 -7.26 -16.50 7.36
C TYR A 438 -6.02 -15.67 7.70
N GLN A 439 -4.97 -15.77 6.89
CA GLN A 439 -3.75 -14.98 7.07
C GLN A 439 -4.03 -13.49 6.93
N GLU A 440 -4.82 -13.07 5.93
CA GLU A 440 -5.26 -11.69 5.73
C GLU A 440 -6.04 -11.17 6.96
N PHE A 441 -6.98 -11.95 7.47
CA PHE A 441 -7.72 -11.61 8.69
C PHE A 441 -6.78 -11.47 9.90
N ALA A 442 -5.86 -12.42 10.10
CA ALA A 442 -4.88 -12.36 11.18
C ALA A 442 -3.95 -11.13 11.04
N ASN A 443 -3.58 -10.75 9.82
CA ASN A 443 -2.81 -9.53 9.56
C ASN A 443 -3.59 -8.28 9.93
N LEU A 444 -4.89 -8.21 9.65
CA LEU A 444 -5.74 -7.10 10.09
C LEU A 444 -5.78 -6.98 11.62
N VAL A 445 -5.97 -8.11 12.34
CA VAL A 445 -5.94 -8.13 13.81
C VAL A 445 -4.62 -7.59 14.35
N ARG A 446 -3.50 -8.00 13.75
CA ARG A 446 -2.16 -7.54 14.13
C ARG A 446 -1.96 -6.05 13.81
N ALA A 447 -2.46 -5.59 12.68
CA ALA A 447 -2.41 -4.20 12.28
C ALA A 447 -3.23 -3.30 13.24
N PHE A 448 -4.41 -3.73 13.67
CA PHE A 448 -5.18 -3.00 14.68
C PHE A 448 -4.41 -2.89 16.01
N ALA A 449 -3.84 -3.99 16.52
CA ALA A 449 -3.05 -3.95 17.74
C ALA A 449 -1.88 -2.95 17.62
N ARG A 450 -1.20 -2.94 16.47
CA ARG A 450 -0.12 -2.00 16.15
C ARG A 450 -0.62 -0.56 16.13
N LEU A 451 -1.75 -0.31 15.47
CA LEU A 451 -2.36 1.01 15.34
C LEU A 451 -2.77 1.60 16.70
N TYR A 452 -3.19 0.75 17.63
CA TYR A 452 -3.43 1.13 19.03
C TYR A 452 -2.14 1.23 19.86
N GLY A 453 -0.99 0.86 19.29
CA GLY A 453 0.29 0.83 20.00
C GLY A 453 0.32 -0.23 21.11
N ASP A 454 -0.30 -1.38 20.88
CA ASP A 454 -0.38 -2.47 21.84
C ASP A 454 0.51 -3.65 21.40
N GLU A 455 1.37 -4.14 22.27
CA GLU A 455 2.18 -5.34 22.03
C GLU A 455 1.37 -6.63 22.16
N GLU A 456 0.30 -6.59 22.95
CA GLU A 456 -0.59 -7.72 23.15
C GLU A 456 -1.91 -7.52 22.41
N ILE A 457 -2.34 -8.57 21.73
CA ILE A 457 -3.64 -8.55 21.06
C ILE A 457 -4.75 -8.67 22.10
N LYS A 458 -5.66 -7.69 22.09
CA LYS A 458 -6.88 -7.64 22.89
C LYS A 458 -8.07 -8.12 22.06
N SER A 459 -9.15 -8.52 22.74
CA SER A 459 -10.38 -8.90 22.05
C SER A 459 -10.96 -7.77 21.18
N SER A 460 -10.80 -6.51 21.60
CA SER A 460 -11.23 -5.34 20.83
C SER A 460 -10.56 -5.28 19.45
N HIS A 461 -9.27 -5.64 19.32
CA HIS A 461 -8.57 -5.66 18.04
C HIS A 461 -9.13 -6.72 17.08
N VAL A 462 -9.56 -7.87 17.64
CA VAL A 462 -10.17 -8.94 16.86
C VAL A 462 -11.56 -8.52 16.35
N PHE A 463 -12.37 -7.89 17.21
CA PHE A 463 -13.70 -7.39 16.82
C PHE A 463 -13.63 -6.21 15.83
N GLU A 464 -12.66 -5.31 15.95
CA GLU A 464 -12.45 -4.26 14.96
C GLU A 464 -12.04 -4.85 13.60
N ALA A 465 -11.15 -5.85 13.61
CA ALA A 465 -10.76 -6.56 12.39
C ALA A 465 -11.95 -7.30 11.77
N GLN A 466 -12.77 -7.97 12.59
CA GLN A 466 -14.01 -8.60 12.16
C GLN A 466 -14.93 -7.60 11.47
N SER A 467 -15.20 -6.47 12.13
CA SER A 467 -16.12 -5.45 11.62
C SER A 467 -15.71 -4.92 10.25
N ILE A 468 -14.42 -4.63 10.04
CA ILE A 468 -13.94 -4.10 8.76
C ILE A 468 -13.88 -5.18 7.68
N PHE A 469 -13.51 -6.40 8.05
CA PHE A 469 -13.47 -7.54 7.14
C PHE A 469 -14.87 -7.92 6.66
N GLU A 470 -15.85 -7.98 7.56
CA GLU A 470 -17.26 -8.21 7.23
C GLU A 470 -17.83 -7.09 6.36
N LYS A 471 -17.43 -5.83 6.60
CA LYS A 471 -17.86 -4.72 5.75
C LYS A 471 -17.33 -4.84 4.33
N SER A 472 -16.07 -5.26 4.19
CA SER A 472 -15.48 -5.58 2.88
C SER A 472 -16.20 -6.74 2.20
N LEU A 473 -16.54 -7.81 2.95
CA LEU A 473 -17.33 -8.93 2.44
C LEU A 473 -18.71 -8.50 1.97
N GLN A 474 -19.41 -7.68 2.75
CA GLN A 474 -20.73 -7.15 2.37
C GLN A 474 -20.63 -6.38 1.04
N THR A 475 -19.61 -5.56 0.88
CA THR A 475 -19.38 -4.84 -0.37
C THR A 475 -19.25 -5.81 -1.55
N LEU A 476 -18.46 -6.87 -1.40
CA LEU A 476 -18.29 -7.89 -2.42
C LEU A 476 -19.57 -8.65 -2.72
N THR A 477 -20.33 -9.03 -1.72
CA THR A 477 -21.59 -9.78 -1.90
C THR A 477 -22.71 -8.93 -2.51
N GLU A 478 -22.72 -7.63 -2.22
CA GLU A 478 -23.61 -6.68 -2.88
C GLU A 478 -23.27 -6.50 -4.37
N GLU A 479 -21.97 -6.59 -4.71
CA GLU A 479 -21.43 -6.43 -6.06
C GLU A 479 -21.40 -7.75 -6.86
N PHE A 480 -21.32 -8.88 -6.16
CA PHE A 480 -21.26 -10.22 -6.73
C PHE A 480 -22.59 -10.95 -6.55
N PRO A 481 -23.59 -10.72 -7.38
CA PRO A 481 -24.67 -11.65 -7.45
C PRO A 481 -24.12 -13.00 -7.92
N ILE A 482 -24.73 -14.09 -7.48
CA ILE A 482 -24.49 -15.52 -7.70
C ILE A 482 -23.96 -15.92 -9.12
N LYS A 483 -24.00 -15.03 -10.09
CA LYS A 483 -23.42 -15.24 -11.45
C LYS A 483 -21.94 -15.61 -11.44
N THR A 484 -21.19 -15.20 -10.42
CA THR A 484 -19.76 -15.52 -10.33
C THR A 484 -19.50 -16.93 -9.82
N MET A 485 -20.40 -17.47 -9.01
CA MET A 485 -20.39 -18.89 -8.63
C MET A 485 -20.59 -19.79 -9.86
N LEU A 486 -21.26 -19.27 -10.85
CA LEU A 486 -21.55 -19.94 -12.11
C LEU A 486 -20.46 -19.66 -13.17
N ALA A 487 -19.40 -18.91 -12.85
CA ALA A 487 -18.25 -18.73 -13.74
C ALA A 487 -17.56 -20.08 -13.95
N GLY A 488 -17.73 -20.65 -15.14
CA GLY A 488 -17.37 -22.03 -15.47
C GLY A 488 -18.56 -22.98 -15.59
N VAL A 489 -19.76 -22.52 -15.24
CA VAL A 489 -21.01 -23.24 -15.45
C VAL A 489 -21.67 -22.76 -16.74
N ASN A 490 -22.33 -23.68 -17.43
CA ASN A 490 -23.00 -23.46 -18.71
C ASN A 490 -23.90 -22.21 -18.67
N GLN A 491 -23.77 -21.32 -19.66
CA GLN A 491 -24.57 -20.08 -19.83
C GLN A 491 -26.09 -20.31 -19.63
N LYS A 492 -26.60 -21.49 -20.00
CA LYS A 492 -27.99 -21.87 -19.75
C LYS A 492 -28.39 -21.89 -18.30
N LEU A 493 -27.48 -22.29 -17.40
CA LEU A 493 -27.76 -22.33 -15.95
C LEU A 493 -27.84 -20.93 -15.36
N ILE A 494 -27.02 -20.03 -15.86
CA ILE A 494 -27.04 -18.61 -15.47
C ILE A 494 -28.39 -17.99 -15.86
N GLU A 495 -28.81 -18.18 -17.11
CA GLU A 495 -30.10 -17.68 -17.60
C GLU A 495 -31.30 -18.30 -16.88
N LEU A 496 -31.20 -19.58 -16.52
CA LEU A 496 -32.22 -20.26 -15.72
C LEU A 496 -32.36 -19.64 -14.35
N TYR A 497 -31.24 -19.44 -13.68
CA TYR A 497 -31.20 -18.83 -12.36
C TYR A 497 -31.81 -17.42 -12.35
N GLU A 498 -31.45 -16.58 -13.34
CA GLU A 498 -32.03 -15.25 -13.50
C GLU A 498 -33.54 -15.28 -13.72
N LYS A 499 -34.01 -16.20 -14.55
CA LYS A 499 -35.44 -16.39 -14.78
C LYS A 499 -36.18 -16.84 -13.52
N LEU A 500 -35.54 -17.67 -12.69
CA LEU A 500 -36.09 -18.11 -11.40
C LEU A 500 -36.16 -16.95 -10.40
N LEU A 501 -35.11 -16.14 -10.29
CA LEU A 501 -35.10 -14.96 -9.41
C LEU A 501 -36.21 -13.96 -9.75
N ILE A 502 -36.42 -13.70 -11.05
CA ILE A 502 -37.41 -12.72 -11.50
C ILE A 502 -38.84 -13.25 -11.38
N LYS A 503 -39.06 -14.54 -11.74
CA LYS A 503 -40.42 -15.10 -11.86
C LYS A 503 -40.87 -15.85 -10.62
N CYS A 504 -39.96 -16.25 -9.76
CA CYS A 504 -40.21 -17.09 -8.59
C CYS A 504 -39.47 -16.53 -7.37
N PRO A 505 -39.86 -15.34 -6.86
CA PRO A 505 -39.32 -14.87 -5.59
C PRO A 505 -39.57 -15.88 -4.47
N ALA A 506 -38.86 -15.77 -3.37
CA ALA A 506 -38.86 -16.76 -2.28
C ALA A 506 -40.23 -17.36 -1.94
N GLY A 507 -40.26 -18.66 -1.65
CA GLY A 507 -41.47 -19.36 -1.19
C GLY A 507 -42.20 -20.20 -2.24
N TYR A 508 -41.62 -20.41 -3.41
CA TYR A 508 -42.20 -21.28 -4.43
C TYR A 508 -41.69 -22.73 -4.29
N THR A 509 -42.58 -23.69 -4.44
CA THR A 509 -42.21 -25.11 -4.56
C THR A 509 -41.51 -25.39 -5.90
N LYS A 510 -40.73 -26.48 -5.99
CA LYS A 510 -40.08 -26.93 -7.23
C LYS A 510 -41.07 -27.06 -8.39
N ASN A 511 -42.27 -27.55 -8.13
CA ASN A 511 -43.32 -27.72 -9.13
C ASN A 511 -43.91 -26.39 -9.63
N GLU A 512 -44.13 -25.44 -8.73
CA GLU A 512 -44.59 -24.09 -9.06
C GLU A 512 -43.54 -23.34 -9.87
N MET A 513 -42.25 -23.44 -9.50
CA MET A 513 -41.13 -22.89 -10.27
C MET A 513 -41.10 -23.49 -11.67
N ARG A 514 -41.29 -24.80 -11.81
CA ARG A 514 -41.30 -25.51 -13.09
C ARG A 514 -42.42 -25.07 -14.02
N ASN A 515 -43.58 -24.73 -13.45
CA ASN A 515 -44.70 -24.19 -14.22
C ASN A 515 -44.43 -22.77 -14.75
N LYS A 516 -43.62 -21.97 -14.03
CA LYS A 516 -43.29 -20.59 -14.41
C LYS A 516 -42.05 -20.50 -15.29
N VAL A 517 -41.09 -21.40 -15.08
CA VAL A 517 -39.81 -21.44 -15.79
C VAL A 517 -39.50 -22.88 -16.18
N LYS A 518 -39.39 -23.15 -17.48
CA LYS A 518 -39.03 -24.49 -17.95
C LYS A 518 -37.57 -24.80 -17.63
N PHE A 519 -37.30 -25.85 -16.85
CA PHE A 519 -35.97 -26.36 -16.54
C PHE A 519 -35.93 -27.89 -16.38
N SER A 520 -34.77 -28.49 -16.53
CA SER A 520 -34.54 -29.90 -16.27
C SER A 520 -34.30 -30.12 -14.75
N ASN A 521 -34.57 -31.33 -14.25
CA ASN A 521 -34.23 -31.67 -12.86
C ASN A 521 -32.72 -31.54 -12.62
N SER A 522 -31.91 -31.97 -13.58
CA SER A 522 -30.45 -31.87 -13.51
C SER A 522 -29.96 -30.42 -13.35
N ASP A 523 -30.56 -29.48 -14.08
CA ASP A 523 -30.20 -28.07 -13.99
C ASP A 523 -30.59 -27.49 -12.61
N PHE A 524 -31.77 -27.87 -12.10
CA PHE A 524 -32.25 -27.43 -10.80
C PHE A 524 -31.42 -28.01 -9.65
N ASP A 525 -31.11 -29.30 -9.70
CA ASP A 525 -30.28 -29.97 -8.71
C ASP A 525 -28.84 -29.42 -8.75
N THR A 526 -28.35 -29.00 -9.92
CA THR A 526 -27.07 -28.30 -10.03
C THR A 526 -27.11 -26.93 -9.34
N LEU A 527 -28.19 -26.16 -9.49
CA LEU A 527 -28.36 -24.88 -8.80
C LEU A 527 -28.46 -25.06 -7.27
N ILE A 528 -29.08 -26.14 -6.79
CA ILE A 528 -29.09 -26.49 -5.35
C ILE A 528 -27.68 -26.86 -4.88
N ASN A 529 -26.98 -27.72 -5.61
CA ASN A 529 -25.62 -28.14 -5.27
C ASN A 529 -24.62 -26.95 -5.27
N LEU A 530 -24.89 -25.95 -6.10
CA LEU A 530 -24.15 -24.69 -6.13
C LEU A 530 -24.63 -23.70 -5.03
N GLN A 531 -25.60 -24.11 -4.20
CA GLN A 531 -26.24 -23.28 -3.18
C GLN A 531 -26.88 -21.98 -3.72
N ALA A 532 -27.12 -21.92 -5.01
CA ALA A 532 -27.78 -20.79 -5.67
C ALA A 532 -29.28 -20.74 -5.31
N ILE A 533 -29.87 -21.89 -4.97
CA ILE A 533 -31.25 -22.04 -4.49
C ILE A 533 -31.19 -22.90 -3.23
N THR A 534 -31.75 -22.40 -2.15
CA THR A 534 -31.87 -23.15 -0.91
C THR A 534 -33.25 -23.82 -0.84
N PRO A 535 -33.35 -25.16 -0.76
CA PRO A 535 -34.63 -25.79 -0.53
C PRO A 535 -35.17 -25.42 0.88
N PHE A 536 -36.41 -24.99 0.96
CA PHE A 536 -37.11 -24.93 2.24
C PHE A 536 -37.55 -26.36 2.56
N ASP A 537 -37.11 -26.93 3.66
CA ASP A 537 -37.72 -28.07 4.26
C ASP A 537 -39.03 -27.59 4.92
N ASP A 538 -40.16 -27.84 4.26
CA ASP A 538 -41.42 -27.85 4.96
C ASP A 538 -41.35 -29.04 5.92
N GLY A 539 -41.09 -28.77 7.22
CA GLY A 539 -41.01 -29.72 8.30
C GLY A 539 -42.28 -30.59 8.50
#